data_93a560cecc46a2298a38a7195f56c887
#
_entry.id   93a560cecc46a2298a38a7195f56c887
#
_cell.length_a   1.000
_cell.length_b   1.000
_cell.length_c   1.000
_cell.angle_alpha   90.00
_cell.angle_beta   90.00
_cell.angle_gamma   90.00
#
_symmetry.space_group_name_H-M   'P 1'
#
loop_
_entity.id
_entity.type
_entity.pdbx_description
1 polymer ?
#
loop_
_entity_poly.entity_id
_entity_poly.type
_entity_poly.pdbx_seq_one_letter_code
_entity_poly.pdbx_strand_id
1 'polypeptide(L)'
;KAIRHMGIRIDTPAEEIARIPATGPLVVVSNHPSGLVDGMVLAEMVNRVRSDFRILTRSLLTGIPEVEEFMIPVPFPHEDNARELGLQMRDETMKHLRGGGVIILFPAGKVAMSEGWWGPAVEAEWNVFTHKIVRSSGATIVPVFFPGQNSRAFLIANKLSDTLRQGLLLHEIKRCLFKPTRPVIGAP
;
A
#
# COMPACT_ATOMS: atom_id res chain seq x y z
N LYS A 1 15.04 -4.57 4.92
CA LYS A 1 16.22 -3.76 5.38
C LYS A 1 15.80 -2.32 5.72
N ALA A 2 15.01 -1.62 4.88
CA ALA A 2 14.62 -0.22 5.11
C ALA A 2 13.94 0.00 6.48
N ILE A 3 12.92 -0.78 6.80
CA ILE A 3 12.17 -0.69 8.08
C ILE A 3 13.10 -0.80 9.28
N ARG A 4 14.11 -1.70 9.24
CA ARG A 4 15.09 -1.85 10.31
C ARG A 4 15.97 -0.61 10.47
N HIS A 5 16.43 -0.01 9.35
CA HIS A 5 17.22 1.23 9.38
C HIS A 5 16.42 2.42 9.90
N MET A 6 15.11 2.43 9.63
CA MET A 6 14.18 3.44 10.15
C MET A 6 13.87 3.23 11.66
N GLY A 7 14.36 2.16 12.27
CA GLY A 7 14.05 1.83 13.67
C GLY A 7 12.58 1.53 13.93
N ILE A 8 11.80 1.24 12.89
CA ILE A 8 10.38 0.92 13.03
C ILE A 8 10.24 -0.53 13.49
N ARG A 9 9.56 -0.73 14.63
CA ARG A 9 9.25 -2.04 15.15
C ARG A 9 7.82 -2.44 14.77
N ILE A 10 7.68 -3.62 14.18
CA ILE A 10 6.38 -4.19 13.82
C ILE A 10 5.97 -5.14 14.94
N ASP A 11 4.93 -4.76 15.69
CA ASP A 11 4.41 -5.47 16.86
C ASP A 11 3.21 -6.38 16.53
N THR A 12 3.00 -6.70 15.24
CA THR A 12 1.98 -7.66 14.81
C THR A 12 2.38 -9.05 15.31
N PRO A 13 1.49 -9.76 16.03
CA PRO A 13 1.75 -11.09 16.55
C PRO A 13 2.10 -12.12 15.46
N ALA A 14 2.92 -13.10 15.80
CA ALA A 14 3.34 -14.14 14.85
C ALA A 14 2.16 -14.97 14.32
N GLU A 15 1.16 -15.23 15.16
CA GLU A 15 -0.07 -15.92 14.79
C GLU A 15 -0.94 -15.14 13.79
N GLU A 16 -0.86 -13.82 13.78
CA GLU A 16 -1.51 -12.99 12.75
C GLU A 16 -0.72 -13.03 11.44
N ILE A 17 0.61 -12.96 11.50
CA ILE A 17 1.46 -13.08 10.31
C ILE A 17 1.29 -14.46 9.65
N ALA A 18 1.10 -15.52 10.44
CA ALA A 18 0.85 -16.87 9.96
C ALA A 18 -0.49 -17.02 9.19
N ARG A 19 -1.39 -16.03 9.24
CA ARG A 19 -2.60 -16.00 8.40
C ARG A 19 -2.30 -15.71 6.92
N ILE A 20 -1.12 -15.20 6.62
CA ILE A 20 -0.68 -14.99 5.22
C ILE A 20 -0.39 -16.37 4.61
N PRO A 21 -1.12 -16.80 3.56
CA PRO A 21 -0.87 -18.08 2.90
C PRO A 21 0.55 -18.18 2.32
N ALA A 22 1.24 -19.27 2.63
CA ALA A 22 2.60 -19.50 2.15
C ALA A 22 2.67 -19.84 0.65
N THR A 23 1.57 -20.24 0.03
CA THR A 23 1.51 -20.64 -1.39
C THR A 23 0.19 -20.21 -2.02
N GLY A 24 0.14 -20.23 -3.35
CA GLY A 24 -1.04 -19.89 -4.15
C GLY A 24 -1.20 -18.39 -4.40
N PRO A 25 -2.11 -18.02 -5.31
CA PRO A 25 -2.37 -16.63 -5.64
C PRO A 25 -2.97 -15.90 -4.44
N LEU A 26 -2.40 -14.75 -4.10
CA LEU A 26 -2.78 -13.97 -2.93
C LEU A 26 -2.91 -12.49 -3.25
N VAL A 27 -3.99 -11.88 -2.78
CA VAL A 27 -4.16 -10.41 -2.79
C VAL A 27 -4.21 -9.91 -1.35
N VAL A 28 -3.23 -9.10 -0.97
CA VAL A 28 -3.21 -8.42 0.32
C VAL A 28 -3.77 -7.02 0.13
N VAL A 29 -4.87 -6.72 0.82
CA VAL A 29 -5.55 -5.42 0.75
C VAL A 29 -5.41 -4.68 2.07
N SER A 30 -5.16 -3.38 2.01
CA SER A 30 -5.01 -2.58 3.23
C SER A 30 -5.56 -1.16 3.08
N ASN A 31 -6.00 -0.58 4.19
CA ASN A 31 -6.18 0.86 4.30
C ASN A 31 -4.82 1.58 4.24
N HIS A 32 -4.83 2.89 3.99
CA HIS A 32 -3.61 3.66 3.70
C HIS A 32 -3.52 4.95 4.54
N PRO A 33 -3.38 4.86 5.88
CA PRO A 33 -3.41 6.04 6.74
C PRO A 33 -2.13 6.88 6.71
N SER A 34 -0.94 6.27 6.48
CA SER A 34 0.37 6.95 6.66
C SER A 34 1.19 7.08 5.37
N GLY A 35 0.71 6.53 4.27
CA GLY A 35 1.41 6.62 2.98
C GLY A 35 2.58 5.64 2.85
N LEU A 36 3.76 6.12 2.43
CA LEU A 36 4.90 5.26 2.08
C LEU A 36 5.27 4.25 3.18
N VAL A 37 5.16 4.63 4.44
CA VAL A 37 5.50 3.76 5.57
C VAL A 37 4.60 2.54 5.63
N ASP A 38 3.30 2.69 5.33
CA ASP A 38 2.36 1.55 5.29
C ASP A 38 2.79 0.52 4.25
N GLY A 39 3.15 0.98 3.05
CA GLY A 39 3.64 0.12 1.97
C GLY A 39 4.89 -0.66 2.36
N MET A 40 5.86 0.02 2.99
CA MET A 40 7.10 -0.61 3.45
C MET A 40 6.87 -1.62 4.57
N VAL A 41 6.01 -1.29 5.53
CA VAL A 41 5.66 -2.20 6.63
C VAL A 41 4.93 -3.42 6.11
N LEU A 42 3.97 -3.22 5.21
CA LEU A 42 3.19 -4.31 4.62
C LEU A 42 4.07 -5.24 3.79
N ALA A 43 5.00 -4.68 2.99
CA ALA A 43 6.00 -5.45 2.26
C ALA A 43 6.89 -6.29 3.18
N GLU A 44 7.38 -5.70 4.28
CA GLU A 44 8.19 -6.41 5.28
C GLU A 44 7.41 -7.55 5.94
N MET A 45 6.13 -7.34 6.27
CA MET A 45 5.28 -8.38 6.88
C MET A 45 5.05 -9.54 5.90
N VAL A 46 4.69 -9.24 4.66
CA VAL A 46 4.51 -10.26 3.62
C VAL A 46 5.83 -10.99 3.34
N ASN A 47 6.95 -10.26 3.29
CA ASN A 47 8.27 -10.85 3.03
C ASN A 47 8.75 -11.82 4.12
N ARG A 48 8.18 -11.78 5.32
CA ARG A 48 8.45 -12.79 6.37
C ARG A 48 7.91 -14.17 6.02
N VAL A 49 6.92 -14.22 5.11
CA VAL A 49 6.27 -15.47 4.68
C VAL A 49 6.58 -15.78 3.22
N ARG A 50 6.57 -14.75 2.34
CA ARG A 50 6.73 -14.89 0.89
C ARG A 50 7.52 -13.73 0.30
N SER A 51 8.47 -14.03 -0.58
CA SER A 51 9.29 -13.03 -1.29
C SER A 51 8.80 -12.70 -2.70
N ASP A 52 7.81 -13.43 -3.22
CA ASP A 52 7.27 -13.29 -4.57
C ASP A 52 6.12 -12.28 -4.67
N PHE A 53 6.20 -11.21 -3.89
CA PHE A 53 5.18 -10.15 -3.91
C PHE A 53 5.51 -9.04 -4.91
N ARG A 54 4.44 -8.39 -5.40
CA ARG A 54 4.47 -7.11 -6.12
C ARG A 54 3.49 -6.14 -5.47
N ILE A 55 3.87 -4.87 -5.44
CA ILE A 55 3.04 -3.79 -4.87
C ILE A 55 2.52 -2.93 -6.01
N LEU A 56 1.20 -2.76 -6.08
CA LEU A 56 0.58 -1.77 -6.96
C LEU A 56 0.76 -0.38 -6.34
N THR A 57 1.61 0.43 -6.94
CA THR A 57 1.93 1.77 -6.44
C THR A 57 2.11 2.77 -7.58
N ARG A 58 1.96 4.07 -7.26
CA ARG A 58 2.16 5.13 -8.25
C ARG A 58 3.59 5.13 -8.77
N SER A 59 3.75 5.49 -10.03
CA SER A 59 5.02 5.60 -10.74
C SER A 59 6.06 6.57 -10.12
N LEU A 60 5.66 7.29 -9.06
CA LEU A 60 6.54 8.21 -8.33
C LEU A 60 7.83 7.57 -7.77
N LEU A 61 7.82 6.25 -7.54
CA LEU A 61 8.98 5.51 -7.04
C LEU A 61 9.78 4.81 -8.15
N THR A 62 9.42 5.00 -9.42
CA THR A 62 10.21 4.51 -10.56
C THR A 62 11.54 5.26 -10.61
N GLY A 63 12.60 4.57 -11.03
CA GLY A 63 13.98 5.10 -11.03
C GLY A 63 14.79 4.71 -9.79
N ILE A 64 14.20 3.96 -8.84
CA ILE A 64 14.90 3.37 -7.70
C ILE A 64 14.96 1.85 -7.93
N PRO A 65 16.07 1.30 -8.48
CA PRO A 65 16.15 -0.11 -8.91
C PRO A 65 15.77 -1.11 -7.81
N GLU A 66 16.16 -0.82 -6.55
CA GLU A 66 15.91 -1.70 -5.40
C GLU A 66 14.42 -1.77 -5.00
N VAL A 67 13.61 -0.88 -5.55
CA VAL A 67 12.16 -0.83 -5.29
C VAL A 67 11.37 -1.29 -6.50
N GLU A 68 11.85 -0.97 -7.71
CA GLU A 68 11.17 -1.30 -8.97
C GLU A 68 10.90 -2.79 -9.14
N GLU A 69 11.83 -3.65 -8.71
CA GLU A 69 11.65 -5.11 -8.79
C GLU A 69 10.43 -5.63 -8.03
N PHE A 70 9.96 -4.84 -7.03
CA PHE A 70 8.79 -5.17 -6.21
C PHE A 70 7.53 -4.40 -6.60
N MET A 71 7.57 -3.61 -7.68
CA MET A 71 6.48 -2.73 -8.05
C MET A 71 5.80 -3.15 -9.34
N ILE A 72 4.49 -2.89 -9.40
CA ILE A 72 3.75 -2.76 -10.64
C ILE A 72 3.23 -1.31 -10.67
N PRO A 73 3.71 -0.48 -11.60
CA PRO A 73 3.37 0.94 -11.61
C PRO A 73 1.91 1.16 -12.00
N VAL A 74 1.23 2.01 -11.22
CA VAL A 74 -0.14 2.46 -11.48
C VAL A 74 -0.07 3.83 -12.12
N PRO A 75 -0.53 4.00 -13.37
CA PRO A 75 -0.46 5.27 -14.08
C PRO A 75 -1.31 6.35 -13.40
N PHE A 76 -0.92 7.61 -13.58
CA PHE A 76 -1.76 8.72 -13.19
C PHE A 76 -2.85 8.96 -14.24
N PRO A 77 -4.07 9.38 -13.84
CA PRO A 77 -5.17 9.62 -14.79
C PRO A 77 -4.89 10.69 -15.86
N HIS A 78 -3.93 11.58 -15.60
CA HIS A 78 -3.56 12.69 -16.48
C HIS A 78 -2.39 12.37 -17.42
N GLU A 79 -1.84 11.16 -17.36
CA GLU A 79 -0.82 10.71 -18.32
C GLU A 79 -1.46 10.46 -19.69
N ASP A 80 -0.80 10.91 -20.76
CA ASP A 80 -1.36 10.84 -22.14
C ASP A 80 -1.73 9.41 -22.56
N ASN A 81 -1.02 8.41 -22.05
CA ASN A 81 -1.20 6.99 -22.32
C ASN A 81 -1.76 6.20 -21.11
N ALA A 82 -2.41 6.88 -20.15
CA ALA A 82 -2.91 6.26 -18.91
C ALA A 82 -3.78 5.02 -19.14
N ARG A 83 -4.58 5.01 -20.22
CA ARG A 83 -5.44 3.86 -20.56
C ARG A 83 -4.61 2.64 -20.95
N GLU A 84 -3.60 2.83 -21.79
CA GLU A 84 -2.72 1.74 -22.25
C GLU A 84 -1.89 1.19 -21.11
N LEU A 85 -1.24 2.07 -20.33
CA LEU A 85 -0.49 1.72 -19.13
C LEU A 85 -1.38 1.01 -18.09
N GLY A 86 -2.63 1.43 -17.96
CA GLY A 86 -3.60 0.77 -17.09
C GLY A 86 -3.95 -0.65 -17.53
N LEU A 87 -4.01 -0.91 -18.84
CA LEU A 87 -4.20 -2.26 -19.38
C LEU A 87 -2.96 -3.13 -19.13
N GLN A 88 -1.75 -2.60 -19.40
CA GLN A 88 -0.49 -3.30 -19.15
C GLN A 88 -0.34 -3.66 -17.66
N MET A 89 -0.58 -2.70 -16.77
CA MET A 89 -0.59 -2.92 -15.31
C MET A 89 -1.55 -4.05 -14.91
N ARG A 90 -2.77 -4.07 -15.49
CA ARG A 90 -3.76 -5.11 -15.22
C ARG A 90 -3.27 -6.49 -15.69
N ASP A 91 -2.74 -6.56 -16.90
CA ASP A 91 -2.27 -7.81 -17.47
C ASP A 91 -1.09 -8.36 -16.70
N GLU A 92 -0.14 -7.51 -16.30
CA GLU A 92 0.99 -7.87 -15.45
C GLU A 92 0.52 -8.38 -14.08
N THR A 93 -0.41 -7.67 -13.45
CA THR A 93 -1.02 -8.07 -12.17
C THR A 93 -1.67 -9.45 -12.28
N MET A 94 -2.48 -9.68 -13.32
CA MET A 94 -3.16 -10.94 -13.52
C MET A 94 -2.20 -12.08 -13.88
N LYS A 95 -1.14 -11.80 -14.64
CA LYS A 95 -0.08 -12.77 -14.95
C LYS A 95 0.64 -13.21 -13.68
N HIS A 96 0.99 -12.25 -12.81
CA HIS A 96 1.66 -12.53 -11.54
C HIS A 96 0.78 -13.41 -10.61
N LEU A 97 -0.50 -13.08 -10.47
CA LEU A 97 -1.45 -13.86 -9.67
C LEU A 97 -1.67 -15.27 -10.24
N ARG A 98 -1.82 -15.42 -11.57
CA ARG A 98 -1.94 -16.74 -12.21
C ARG A 98 -0.70 -17.61 -12.03
N GLY A 99 0.47 -16.99 -11.87
CA GLY A 99 1.71 -17.67 -11.50
C GLY A 99 1.78 -18.07 -10.02
N GLY A 100 0.73 -17.81 -9.24
CA GLY A 100 0.68 -18.10 -7.80
C GLY A 100 1.31 -17.01 -6.93
N GLY A 101 1.66 -15.85 -7.50
CA GLY A 101 2.33 -14.75 -6.80
C GLY A 101 1.41 -13.94 -5.88
N VAL A 102 2.01 -13.00 -5.14
CA VAL A 102 1.32 -12.10 -4.21
C VAL A 102 1.21 -10.71 -4.79
N ILE A 103 0.02 -10.13 -4.73
CA ILE A 103 -0.22 -8.71 -5.02
C ILE A 103 -0.58 -7.98 -3.73
N ILE A 104 0.12 -6.89 -3.46
CA ILE A 104 -0.18 -5.96 -2.38
C ILE A 104 -0.79 -4.71 -2.99
N LEU A 105 -1.92 -4.26 -2.48
CA LEU A 105 -2.56 -3.05 -2.95
C LEU A 105 -3.32 -2.28 -1.86
N PHE A 106 -3.42 -0.99 -2.06
CA PHE A 106 -4.24 -0.08 -1.26
C PHE A 106 -5.46 0.31 -2.09
N PRO A 107 -6.63 -0.29 -1.85
CA PRO A 107 -7.78 -0.22 -2.76
C PRO A 107 -8.29 1.19 -3.05
N ALA A 108 -8.17 2.10 -2.10
CA ALA A 108 -8.55 3.51 -2.26
C ALA A 108 -7.64 4.28 -3.25
N GLY A 109 -6.43 3.74 -3.53
CA GLY A 109 -5.46 4.35 -4.45
C GLY A 109 -4.88 5.69 -3.99
N LYS A 110 -5.18 6.11 -2.76
CA LYS A 110 -4.69 7.33 -2.12
C LYS A 110 -4.66 7.20 -0.61
N VAL A 111 -3.84 8.02 0.04
CA VAL A 111 -3.75 8.10 1.49
C VAL A 111 -5.06 8.63 2.09
N ALA A 112 -5.45 8.12 3.26
CA ALA A 112 -6.64 8.57 3.98
C ALA A 112 -6.57 10.06 4.30
N MET A 113 -7.68 10.77 4.08
CA MET A 113 -7.78 12.22 4.17
C MET A 113 -8.98 12.65 5.02
N SER A 114 -8.86 13.80 5.67
CA SER A 114 -9.97 14.40 6.42
C SER A 114 -10.93 15.13 5.47
N GLU A 115 -12.23 14.93 5.63
CA GLU A 115 -13.26 15.68 4.90
C GLU A 115 -13.32 17.14 5.37
N GLY A 116 -13.24 17.38 6.68
CA GLY A 116 -13.22 18.72 7.30
C GLY A 116 -11.82 19.15 7.74
N TRP A 117 -11.68 20.39 8.21
CA TRP A 117 -10.42 20.92 8.72
C TRP A 117 -9.94 20.19 9.99
N TRP A 118 -10.87 19.70 10.81
CA TRP A 118 -10.63 19.12 12.12
C TRP A 118 -11.12 17.67 12.26
N GLY A 119 -11.76 17.13 11.22
CA GLY A 119 -12.26 15.75 11.21
C GLY A 119 -11.15 14.69 11.22
N PRO A 120 -11.48 13.45 11.54
CA PRO A 120 -10.55 12.32 11.39
C PRO A 120 -10.18 12.11 9.92
N ALA A 121 -9.08 11.40 9.68
CA ALA A 121 -8.79 10.88 8.35
C ALA A 121 -9.74 9.73 8.04
N VAL A 122 -10.29 9.74 6.84
CA VAL A 122 -11.22 8.72 6.33
C VAL A 122 -10.62 8.12 5.07
N GLU A 123 -10.71 6.82 4.95
CA GLU A 123 -10.35 6.09 3.73
C GLU A 123 -11.32 6.46 2.61
N ALA A 124 -10.82 6.70 1.42
CA ALA A 124 -11.67 6.93 0.28
C ALA A 124 -12.33 5.62 -0.20
N GLU A 125 -13.39 5.74 -0.99
CA GLU A 125 -14.02 4.58 -1.62
C GLU A 125 -13.03 3.73 -2.39
N TRP A 126 -13.18 2.43 -2.29
CA TRP A 126 -12.33 1.47 -2.96
C TRP A 126 -12.59 1.47 -4.47
N ASN A 127 -11.53 1.42 -5.23
CA ASN A 127 -11.59 1.43 -6.68
C ASN A 127 -12.21 0.12 -7.21
N VAL A 128 -13.11 0.24 -8.19
CA VAL A 128 -13.72 -0.89 -8.92
C VAL A 128 -12.67 -1.84 -9.51
N PHE A 129 -11.48 -1.35 -9.82
CA PHE A 129 -10.36 -2.15 -10.32
C PHE A 129 -9.97 -3.26 -9.33
N THR A 130 -9.90 -2.94 -8.03
CA THR A 130 -9.62 -3.94 -6.98
C THR A 130 -10.64 -5.07 -6.99
N HIS A 131 -11.93 -4.72 -7.08
CA HIS A 131 -13.00 -5.72 -7.18
C HIS A 131 -12.82 -6.63 -8.40
N LYS A 132 -12.47 -6.06 -9.56
CA LYS A 132 -12.24 -6.84 -10.79
C LYS A 132 -11.06 -7.79 -10.67
N ILE A 133 -9.94 -7.35 -10.10
CA ILE A 133 -8.76 -8.21 -9.87
C ILE A 133 -9.15 -9.39 -8.98
N VAL A 134 -9.72 -9.10 -7.81
CA VAL A 134 -10.12 -10.11 -6.84
C VAL A 134 -11.04 -11.15 -7.47
N ARG A 135 -12.11 -10.70 -8.13
CA ARG A 135 -13.09 -11.59 -8.74
C ARG A 135 -12.52 -12.43 -9.89
N SER A 136 -11.59 -11.86 -10.68
CA SER A 136 -11.07 -12.51 -11.89
C SER A 136 -9.87 -13.42 -11.63
N SER A 137 -9.18 -13.26 -10.50
CA SER A 137 -7.96 -14.00 -10.21
C SER A 137 -8.20 -15.31 -9.44
N GLY A 138 -9.34 -15.43 -8.74
CA GLY A 138 -9.57 -16.53 -7.79
C GLY A 138 -8.57 -16.55 -6.64
N ALA A 139 -7.84 -15.45 -6.41
CA ALA A 139 -6.84 -15.33 -5.35
C ALA A 139 -7.49 -15.29 -3.97
N THR A 140 -6.81 -15.85 -2.98
CA THR A 140 -7.14 -15.64 -1.58
C THR A 140 -6.94 -14.17 -1.23
N ILE A 141 -7.82 -13.60 -0.38
CA ILE A 141 -7.74 -12.21 0.05
C ILE A 141 -7.37 -12.17 1.51
N VAL A 142 -6.29 -11.44 1.84
CA VAL A 142 -5.91 -11.17 3.22
C VAL A 142 -6.07 -9.68 3.50
N PRO A 143 -7.02 -9.27 4.34
CA PRO A 143 -7.16 -7.89 4.75
C PRO A 143 -6.16 -7.54 5.84
N VAL A 144 -5.55 -6.36 5.72
CA VAL A 144 -4.67 -5.79 6.74
C VAL A 144 -5.16 -4.39 7.12
N PHE A 145 -5.22 -4.12 8.40
CA PHE A 145 -5.63 -2.82 8.92
C PHE A 145 -4.48 -2.12 9.63
N PHE A 146 -4.13 -0.93 9.16
CA PHE A 146 -3.21 -0.03 9.83
C PHE A 146 -3.97 0.94 10.72
N PRO A 147 -3.71 0.94 12.03
CA PRO A 147 -4.28 1.95 12.93
C PRO A 147 -3.58 3.30 12.75
N GLY A 148 -4.29 4.38 13.10
CA GLY A 148 -3.73 5.73 13.11
C GLY A 148 -4.07 6.56 11.88
N GLN A 149 -3.40 7.69 11.79
CA GLN A 149 -3.56 8.67 10.69
C GLN A 149 -2.34 9.60 10.63
N ASN A 150 -2.17 10.27 9.51
CA ASN A 150 -1.18 11.32 9.35
C ASN A 150 -1.43 12.51 10.28
N SER A 151 -0.41 13.36 10.44
CA SER A 151 -0.51 14.53 11.29
C SER A 151 -1.61 15.49 10.85
N ARG A 152 -2.08 16.28 11.78
CA ARG A 152 -3.05 17.34 11.47
C ARG A 152 -2.48 18.32 10.45
N ALA A 153 -1.18 18.61 10.51
CA ALA A 153 -0.51 19.47 9.54
C ALA A 153 -0.61 18.90 8.11
N PHE A 154 -0.39 17.60 7.94
CA PHE A 154 -0.54 16.93 6.65
C PHE A 154 -2.00 16.98 6.14
N LEU A 155 -2.97 16.69 7.01
CA LEU A 155 -4.39 16.71 6.65
C LEU A 155 -4.87 18.11 6.26
N ILE A 156 -4.37 19.16 6.91
CA ILE A 156 -4.67 20.55 6.58
C ILE A 156 -3.96 20.96 5.28
N ALA A 157 -2.67 20.62 5.13
CA ALA A 157 -1.90 20.94 3.94
C ALA A 157 -2.54 20.38 2.65
N ASN A 158 -3.14 19.19 2.73
CA ASN A 158 -3.87 18.61 1.61
C ASN A 158 -5.04 19.47 1.11
N LYS A 159 -5.62 20.29 2.00
CA LYS A 159 -6.71 21.20 1.62
C LYS A 159 -6.22 22.52 1.02
N LEU A 160 -4.98 22.87 1.27
CA LEU A 160 -4.38 24.11 0.81
C LEU A 160 -3.64 23.95 -0.51
N SER A 161 -2.85 22.90 -0.64
CA SER A 161 -2.01 22.68 -1.82
C SER A 161 -1.46 21.25 -1.86
N ASP A 162 -1.54 20.62 -3.03
CA ASP A 162 -0.91 19.33 -3.28
C ASP A 162 0.62 19.41 -3.13
N THR A 163 1.25 20.47 -3.53
CA THR A 163 2.70 20.69 -3.38
C THR A 163 3.09 20.73 -1.91
N LEU A 164 2.33 21.46 -1.09
CA LEU A 164 2.57 21.55 0.35
C LEU A 164 2.41 20.17 1.02
N ARG A 165 1.37 19.42 0.64
CA ARG A 165 1.17 18.06 1.10
C ARG A 165 2.33 17.15 0.72
N GLN A 166 2.82 17.21 -0.53
CA GLN A 166 3.96 16.41 -0.97
C GLN A 166 5.23 16.74 -0.17
N GLY A 167 5.47 18.01 0.11
CA GLY A 167 6.59 18.43 0.97
C GLY A 167 6.51 17.86 2.39
N LEU A 168 5.29 17.66 2.91
CA LEU A 168 5.11 17.07 4.24
C LEU A 168 5.22 15.54 4.28
N LEU A 169 5.32 14.84 3.16
CA LEU A 169 5.51 13.38 3.16
C LEU A 169 6.77 12.97 3.94
N LEU A 170 7.88 13.68 3.75
CA LEU A 170 9.10 13.42 4.52
C LEU A 170 8.92 13.67 6.02
N HIS A 171 8.13 14.69 6.39
CA HIS A 171 7.78 14.93 7.78
C HIS A 171 6.99 13.77 8.39
N GLU A 172 6.01 13.22 7.65
CA GLU A 172 5.24 12.06 8.11
C GLU A 172 6.12 10.80 8.26
N ILE A 173 7.05 10.56 7.34
CA ILE A 173 8.04 9.48 7.48
C ILE A 173 8.87 9.69 8.74
N LYS A 174 9.39 10.90 8.98
CA LYS A 174 10.17 11.23 10.18
C LYS A 174 9.38 10.96 11.47
N ARG A 175 8.07 11.22 11.48
CA ARG A 175 7.20 10.95 12.62
C ARG A 175 7.07 9.47 12.96
N CYS A 176 7.25 8.59 11.98
CA CYS A 176 7.19 7.14 12.16
C CYS A 176 8.52 6.53 12.61
N LEU A 177 9.65 7.25 12.47
CA LEU A 177 10.97 6.74 12.86
C LEU A 177 10.99 6.36 14.34
N PHE A 178 11.64 5.23 14.62
CA PHE A 178 11.86 4.68 15.98
C PHE A 178 10.57 4.44 16.78
N LYS A 179 9.43 4.32 16.09
CA LYS A 179 8.15 4.03 16.73
C LYS A 179 7.66 2.62 16.41
N PRO A 180 6.92 2.02 17.35
CA PRO A 180 6.23 0.78 17.07
C PRO A 180 5.02 1.05 16.16
N THR A 181 4.72 0.06 15.32
CA THR A 181 3.48 -0.03 14.57
C THR A 181 2.87 -1.41 14.73
N ARG A 182 1.55 -1.51 14.80
CA ARG A 182 0.86 -2.79 14.96
C ARG A 182 -0.27 -2.90 13.93
N PRO A 183 0.05 -3.19 12.67
CA PRO A 183 -0.96 -3.60 11.71
C PRO A 183 -1.66 -4.88 12.18
N VAL A 184 -2.95 -4.99 11.92
CA VAL A 184 -3.77 -6.17 12.26
C VAL A 184 -4.06 -6.92 10.97
N ILE A 185 -3.72 -8.21 10.95
CA ILE A 185 -4.00 -9.09 9.80
C ILE A 185 -5.28 -9.86 10.08
N GLY A 186 -6.28 -9.67 9.23
CA GLY A 186 -7.54 -10.42 9.29
C GLY A 186 -7.38 -11.86 8.83
N ALA A 187 -8.45 -12.64 8.99
CA ALA A 187 -8.53 -13.97 8.40
C ALA A 187 -8.64 -13.88 6.87
N PRO A 188 -8.06 -14.85 6.13
CA PRO A 188 -8.23 -14.99 4.68
C PRO A 188 -9.67 -15.18 4.24
#